data_bdb37d478f7c9d117160a05e55694cc3
#
_entry.id   bdb37d478f7c9d117160a05e55694cc3
#
_cell.length_a   1.000
_cell.length_b   1.000
_cell.length_c   1.000
_cell.angle_alpha   90.00
_cell.angle_beta   90.00
_cell.angle_gamma   90.00
#
_symmetry.space_group_name_H-M   'P 1'
#
loop_
_entity.id
_entity.type
_entity.pdbx_description
1 polymer ?
#
loop_
_entity_poly.entity_id
_entity_poly.type
_entity_poly.pdbx_seq_one_letter_code
_entity_poly.pdbx_strand_id
1 'polypeptide(L)'
;MNGDHLRSLLASDQTVLMPGVWDALSARLASDAGFEALFLSGFATAASLLGLPDFGYLTQAEMSEVAGRVCKTVGGCAVVVDGDTGGGNALNTIRTVELFEAAGAAGIFLEDQVWPKKCGHMAGKRVVPREDWLGKLQAALDHRWKLFVVARTDARAALGLDEAILRARMAAALGVDAVFVEAPESIEEMEAVAEALPGVVLVANMIEAGKTPLLTPAERHGLGYDLIVSPLSGLFAMAKSVGTAYQVLADQGTLRKHLDLVSSFDDFNRVVDLEGHYRLEDRYQPPE
;
A
#
# COMPACT_ATOMS: atom_id res chain seq x y z
N MET A 1 -2.60 -1.13 16.38
CA MET A 1 -3.16 0.12 15.81
C MET A 1 -4.29 -0.26 14.90
N ASN A 2 -5.22 0.60 14.65
CA ASN A 2 -6.41 0.32 13.83
C ASN A 2 -6.70 1.53 12.95
N GLY A 3 -7.78 1.51 12.18
CA GLY A 3 -8.17 2.59 11.28
C GLY A 3 -8.38 3.95 11.97
N ASP A 4 -8.62 3.98 13.28
CA ASP A 4 -8.77 5.25 14.02
C ASP A 4 -7.46 6.06 14.04
N HIS A 5 -6.30 5.39 14.04
CA HIS A 5 -5.01 6.07 13.94
C HIS A 5 -4.84 6.74 12.58
N LEU A 6 -5.16 6.05 11.49
CA LEU A 6 -5.11 6.65 10.14
C LEU A 6 -6.09 7.83 10.01
N ARG A 7 -7.32 7.69 10.55
CA ARG A 7 -8.29 8.81 10.60
C ARG A 7 -7.74 10.00 11.40
N SER A 8 -7.02 9.75 12.49
CA SER A 8 -6.38 10.79 13.29
C SER A 8 -5.26 11.52 12.53
N LEU A 9 -4.44 10.80 11.76
CA LEU A 9 -3.41 11.39 10.89
C LEU A 9 -4.06 12.30 9.82
N LEU A 10 -5.12 11.83 9.18
CA LEU A 10 -5.86 12.57 8.15
C LEU A 10 -6.67 13.77 8.69
N ALA A 11 -6.95 13.80 9.99
CA ALA A 11 -7.60 14.95 10.62
C ALA A 11 -6.66 16.16 10.79
N SER A 12 -5.35 15.98 10.60
CA SER A 12 -4.39 17.09 10.52
C SER A 12 -4.47 17.73 9.12
N ASP A 13 -4.16 19.03 9.04
CA ASP A 13 -4.14 19.77 7.76
C ASP A 13 -2.86 19.45 6.94
N GLN A 14 -2.49 18.15 6.88
CA GLN A 14 -1.31 17.68 6.19
C GLN A 14 -1.61 16.41 5.37
N THR A 15 -1.02 16.35 4.20
CA THR A 15 -1.08 15.14 3.37
C THR A 15 -0.34 13.98 4.04
N VAL A 16 -0.99 12.83 4.19
CA VAL A 16 -0.39 11.60 4.70
C VAL A 16 0.26 10.83 3.54
N LEU A 17 1.58 10.60 3.63
CA LEU A 17 2.32 9.82 2.65
C LEU A 17 2.57 8.41 3.16
N MET A 18 2.16 7.41 2.38
CA MET A 18 2.37 5.98 2.64
C MET A 18 3.37 5.38 1.66
N PRO A 19 4.62 5.11 2.06
CA PRO A 19 5.54 4.33 1.24
C PRO A 19 5.08 2.88 1.13
N GLY A 20 5.36 2.25 0.00
CA GLY A 20 5.12 0.83 -0.23
C GLY A 20 6.11 -0.05 0.50
N VAL A 21 5.57 -1.03 1.24
CA VAL A 21 6.32 -2.07 1.94
C VAL A 21 5.81 -3.45 1.51
N TRP A 22 6.59 -4.52 1.71
CA TRP A 22 6.24 -5.87 1.26
C TRP A 22 6.70 -6.98 2.21
N ASP A 23 7.47 -6.62 3.24
CA ASP A 23 7.96 -7.53 4.28
C ASP A 23 8.29 -6.76 5.58
N ALA A 24 8.71 -7.48 6.60
CA ALA A 24 9.08 -6.92 7.89
C ALA A 24 10.27 -5.96 7.81
N LEU A 25 11.25 -6.24 6.94
CA LEU A 25 12.45 -5.41 6.82
C LEU A 25 12.15 -4.08 6.13
N SER A 26 11.44 -4.11 4.99
CA SER A 26 11.01 -2.89 4.29
C SER A 26 10.11 -2.02 5.17
N ALA A 27 9.22 -2.64 5.97
CA ALA A 27 8.36 -1.92 6.90
C ALA A 27 9.16 -1.26 8.03
N ARG A 28 10.16 -1.93 8.60
CA ARG A 28 11.05 -1.35 9.61
C ARG A 28 11.83 -0.16 9.06
N LEU A 29 12.42 -0.32 7.88
CA LEU A 29 13.15 0.78 7.22
C LEU A 29 12.25 2.01 6.98
N ALA A 30 11.00 1.80 6.57
CA ALA A 30 10.05 2.89 6.38
C ALA A 30 9.67 3.54 7.73
N SER A 31 9.41 2.74 8.76
CA SER A 31 9.14 3.27 10.11
C SER A 31 10.32 4.04 10.70
N ASP A 32 11.55 3.55 10.53
CA ASP A 32 12.78 4.21 10.99
C ASP A 32 13.04 5.53 10.23
N ALA A 33 12.55 5.65 8.99
CA ALA A 33 12.55 6.89 8.22
C ALA A 33 11.49 7.93 8.70
N GLY A 34 10.64 7.56 9.67
CA GLY A 34 9.66 8.46 10.29
C GLY A 34 8.27 8.40 9.68
N PHE A 35 7.96 7.43 8.83
CA PHE A 35 6.59 7.28 8.30
C PHE A 35 5.66 6.67 9.35
N GLU A 36 4.51 7.31 9.56
CA GLU A 36 3.48 6.88 10.51
C GLU A 36 2.37 6.05 9.85
N ALA A 37 2.30 6.06 8.52
CA ALA A 37 1.39 5.23 7.72
C ALA A 37 2.16 4.53 6.60
N LEU A 38 1.86 3.26 6.34
CA LEU A 38 2.54 2.40 5.38
C LEU A 38 1.52 1.71 4.47
N PHE A 39 1.89 1.46 3.22
CA PHE A 39 1.07 0.70 2.28
C PHE A 39 1.69 -0.67 2.02
N LEU A 40 1.03 -1.75 2.43
CA LEU A 40 1.43 -3.11 2.05
C LEU A 40 1.00 -3.36 0.60
N SER A 41 1.96 -3.23 -0.30
CA SER A 41 1.75 -3.29 -1.74
C SER A 41 1.63 -4.73 -2.25
N GLY A 42 0.49 -5.06 -2.88
CA GLY A 42 0.29 -6.37 -3.54
C GLY A 42 1.31 -6.61 -4.66
N PHE A 43 1.60 -5.57 -5.47
CA PHE A 43 2.64 -5.63 -6.51
C PHE A 43 4.02 -5.98 -5.92
N ALA A 44 4.45 -5.25 -4.89
CA ALA A 44 5.76 -5.46 -4.29
C ALA A 44 5.85 -6.82 -3.58
N THR A 45 4.75 -7.25 -2.95
CA THR A 45 4.66 -8.57 -2.30
C THR A 45 4.71 -9.70 -3.33
N ALA A 46 4.00 -9.60 -4.47
CA ALA A 46 4.09 -10.59 -5.54
C ALA A 46 5.51 -10.70 -6.11
N ALA A 47 6.15 -9.56 -6.36
CA ALA A 47 7.53 -9.53 -6.86
C ALA A 47 8.53 -10.13 -5.85
N SER A 48 8.40 -9.80 -4.56
CA SER A 48 9.33 -10.27 -3.52
C SER A 48 9.09 -11.72 -3.12
N LEU A 49 7.83 -12.13 -2.93
CA LEU A 49 7.48 -13.46 -2.42
C LEU A 49 7.54 -14.53 -3.52
N LEU A 50 7.11 -14.19 -4.75
CA LEU A 50 6.95 -15.14 -5.84
C LEU A 50 7.95 -14.93 -6.99
N GLY A 51 8.60 -13.77 -7.08
CA GLY A 51 9.39 -13.38 -8.25
C GLY A 51 8.53 -13.20 -9.51
N LEU A 52 7.24 -12.89 -9.35
CA LEU A 52 6.26 -12.79 -10.42
C LEU A 52 5.68 -11.37 -10.54
N PRO A 53 5.20 -10.98 -11.72
CA PRO A 53 4.48 -9.73 -11.90
C PRO A 53 3.11 -9.76 -11.22
N ASP A 54 2.51 -8.59 -11.01
CA ASP A 54 1.21 -8.43 -10.35
C ASP A 54 0.02 -8.77 -11.27
N PHE A 55 -0.38 -10.04 -11.26
CA PHE A 55 -1.51 -10.61 -12.03
C PHE A 55 -2.50 -11.38 -11.15
N GLY A 56 -2.63 -10.99 -9.88
CA GLY A 56 -3.53 -11.66 -8.95
C GLY A 56 -3.08 -13.08 -8.58
N TYR A 57 -1.79 -13.33 -8.53
CA TYR A 57 -1.25 -14.63 -8.11
C TYR A 57 -1.35 -14.85 -6.60
N LEU A 58 -1.26 -13.76 -5.82
CA LEU A 58 -1.36 -13.85 -4.36
C LEU A 58 -2.80 -14.09 -3.91
N THR A 59 -2.94 -15.00 -2.99
CA THR A 59 -4.22 -15.23 -2.29
C THR A 59 -4.38 -14.24 -1.12
N GLN A 60 -5.62 -14.01 -0.69
CA GLN A 60 -5.90 -13.19 0.49
C GLN A 60 -5.26 -13.76 1.77
N ALA A 61 -5.10 -15.09 1.84
CA ALA A 61 -4.43 -15.73 2.97
C ALA A 61 -2.93 -15.41 3.02
N GLU A 62 -2.24 -15.49 1.88
CA GLU A 62 -0.82 -15.11 1.77
C GLU A 62 -0.62 -13.64 2.10
N MET A 63 -1.46 -12.75 1.56
CA MET A 63 -1.41 -11.32 1.88
C MET A 63 -1.67 -11.04 3.37
N SER A 64 -2.62 -11.75 4.00
CA SER A 64 -2.90 -11.65 5.43
C SER A 64 -1.72 -12.10 6.30
N GLU A 65 -1.00 -13.16 5.90
CA GLU A 65 0.19 -13.63 6.59
C GLU A 65 1.31 -12.57 6.54
N VAL A 66 1.55 -11.98 5.38
CA VAL A 66 2.53 -10.89 5.23
C VAL A 66 2.09 -9.66 6.03
N ALA A 67 0.81 -9.29 5.97
CA ALA A 67 0.25 -8.18 6.75
C ALA A 67 0.47 -8.36 8.25
N GLY A 68 0.25 -9.57 8.77
CA GLY A 68 0.49 -9.89 10.19
C GLY A 68 1.94 -9.71 10.61
N ARG A 69 2.90 -10.10 9.77
CA ARG A 69 4.33 -9.88 10.00
C ARG A 69 4.68 -8.40 10.00
N VAL A 70 4.22 -7.66 8.99
CA VAL A 70 4.45 -6.21 8.85
C VAL A 70 3.85 -5.45 10.03
N CYS A 71 2.56 -5.64 10.33
CA CYS A 71 1.88 -4.94 11.42
C CYS A 71 2.53 -5.19 12.79
N LYS A 72 2.99 -6.43 13.03
CA LYS A 72 3.70 -6.78 14.26
C LYS A 72 5.07 -6.09 14.38
N THR A 73 5.77 -5.90 13.26
CA THR A 73 7.09 -5.28 13.23
C THR A 73 7.04 -3.78 13.51
N VAL A 74 6.01 -3.09 13.02
CA VAL A 74 5.89 -1.62 13.06
C VAL A 74 4.79 -1.15 14.00
N GLY A 75 4.67 -1.71 15.19
CA GLY A 75 3.56 -1.50 16.12
C GLY A 75 3.07 -0.06 16.37
N GLY A 76 3.76 0.96 15.84
CA GLY A 76 3.42 2.37 15.87
C GLY A 76 2.79 2.93 14.59
N CYS A 77 2.86 2.22 13.46
CA CYS A 77 2.40 2.72 12.15
C CYS A 77 1.02 2.19 11.78
N ALA A 78 0.26 3.00 11.03
CA ALA A 78 -0.97 2.56 10.38
C ALA A 78 -0.63 1.79 9.09
N VAL A 79 -0.84 0.48 9.05
CA VAL A 79 -0.59 -0.33 7.86
C VAL A 79 -1.88 -0.49 7.06
N VAL A 80 -1.91 0.05 5.85
CA VAL A 80 -3.01 -0.12 4.89
C VAL A 80 -2.63 -1.20 3.88
N VAL A 81 -3.51 -2.16 3.64
CA VAL A 81 -3.22 -3.34 2.84
C VAL A 81 -3.91 -3.27 1.47
N ASP A 82 -3.22 -3.67 0.42
CA ASP A 82 -3.82 -3.93 -0.88
C ASP A 82 -4.73 -5.17 -0.79
N GLY A 83 -6.03 -4.98 -0.84
CA GLY A 83 -7.04 -6.04 -0.77
C GLY A 83 -7.50 -6.52 -2.14
N ASP A 84 -6.87 -6.00 -3.21
CA ASP A 84 -7.25 -6.31 -4.59
C ASP A 84 -8.78 -6.17 -4.80
N THR A 85 -9.40 -7.14 -5.40
CA THR A 85 -10.86 -7.15 -5.65
C THR A 85 -11.70 -7.68 -4.47
N GLY A 86 -11.09 -7.90 -3.29
CA GLY A 86 -11.77 -8.47 -2.11
C GLY A 86 -11.86 -10.00 -2.11
N GLY A 87 -11.14 -10.69 -3.01
CA GLY A 87 -11.03 -12.15 -3.04
C GLY A 87 -12.22 -12.88 -3.68
N GLY A 88 -13.18 -12.18 -4.28
CA GLY A 88 -14.34 -12.80 -4.94
C GLY A 88 -15.60 -11.92 -4.90
N ASN A 89 -16.71 -12.48 -4.42
CA ASN A 89 -17.97 -11.74 -4.23
C ASN A 89 -18.02 -11.04 -2.84
N ALA A 90 -19.17 -10.48 -2.47
CA ALA A 90 -19.37 -9.79 -1.18
C ALA A 90 -19.03 -10.67 0.04
N LEU A 91 -19.37 -11.96 0.02
CA LEU A 91 -19.05 -12.88 1.13
C LEU A 91 -17.55 -13.13 1.27
N ASN A 92 -16.82 -13.19 0.14
CA ASN A 92 -15.37 -13.29 0.15
C ASN A 92 -14.73 -12.00 0.66
N THR A 93 -15.32 -10.85 0.33
CA THR A 93 -14.86 -9.53 0.82
C THR A 93 -15.00 -9.41 2.33
N ILE A 94 -16.11 -9.90 2.93
CA ILE A 94 -16.28 -9.98 4.40
C ILE A 94 -15.11 -10.75 5.00
N ARG A 95 -14.84 -11.96 4.49
CA ARG A 95 -13.71 -12.77 4.98
C ARG A 95 -12.37 -12.07 4.83
N THR A 96 -12.13 -11.35 3.74
CA THR A 96 -10.89 -10.59 3.52
C THR A 96 -10.74 -9.48 4.55
N VAL A 97 -11.79 -8.73 4.84
CA VAL A 97 -11.81 -7.69 5.89
C VAL A 97 -11.47 -8.30 7.26
N GLU A 98 -12.14 -9.40 7.64
CA GLU A 98 -11.88 -10.09 8.91
C GLU A 98 -10.43 -10.59 9.02
N LEU A 99 -9.87 -11.15 7.94
CA LEU A 99 -8.48 -11.62 7.91
C LEU A 99 -7.47 -10.48 8.11
N PHE A 100 -7.69 -9.35 7.44
CA PHE A 100 -6.76 -8.22 7.53
C PHE A 100 -6.89 -7.47 8.86
N GLU A 101 -8.08 -7.34 9.41
CA GLU A 101 -8.25 -6.82 10.77
C GLU A 101 -7.58 -7.71 11.82
N ALA A 102 -7.76 -9.02 11.72
CA ALA A 102 -7.10 -9.98 12.59
C ALA A 102 -5.56 -9.95 12.47
N ALA A 103 -5.04 -9.64 11.29
CA ALA A 103 -3.61 -9.42 11.04
C ALA A 103 -3.09 -8.09 11.62
N GLY A 104 -3.97 -7.18 12.04
CA GLY A 104 -3.62 -5.88 12.62
C GLY A 104 -3.58 -4.73 11.61
N ALA A 105 -4.11 -4.91 10.41
CA ALA A 105 -4.22 -3.85 9.41
C ALA A 105 -5.06 -2.67 9.91
N ALA A 106 -4.65 -1.46 9.55
CA ALA A 106 -5.38 -0.23 9.81
C ALA A 106 -6.39 0.11 8.70
N GLY A 107 -6.13 -0.34 7.48
CA GLY A 107 -7.00 -0.10 6.34
C GLY A 107 -6.83 -1.11 5.22
N ILE A 108 -7.74 -1.03 4.26
CA ILE A 108 -7.78 -1.89 3.08
C ILE A 108 -8.16 -1.09 1.84
N PHE A 109 -7.51 -1.36 0.71
CA PHE A 109 -7.96 -0.95 -0.61
C PHE A 109 -8.82 -2.05 -1.23
N LEU A 110 -9.96 -1.69 -1.82
CA LEU A 110 -10.86 -2.60 -2.53
C LEU A 110 -11.19 -2.04 -3.91
N GLU A 111 -10.74 -2.74 -4.95
CA GLU A 111 -10.87 -2.29 -6.33
C GLU A 111 -12.00 -2.95 -7.10
N ASP A 112 -12.43 -2.31 -8.19
CA ASP A 112 -13.52 -2.75 -9.05
C ASP A 112 -13.08 -3.59 -10.26
N GLN A 113 -11.82 -4.04 -10.31
CA GLN A 113 -11.35 -4.85 -11.44
C GLN A 113 -12.05 -6.23 -11.48
N VAL A 114 -12.15 -6.76 -12.71
CA VAL A 114 -12.51 -8.16 -12.94
C VAL A 114 -11.30 -9.04 -12.59
N TRP A 115 -11.54 -10.10 -11.80
CA TRP A 115 -10.49 -11.07 -11.49
C TRP A 115 -10.18 -12.01 -12.68
N PRO A 116 -8.93 -12.41 -12.94
CA PRO A 116 -7.72 -11.94 -12.25
C PRO A 116 -7.37 -10.49 -12.62
N LYS A 117 -7.02 -9.72 -11.60
CA LYS A 117 -6.69 -8.29 -11.75
C LYS A 117 -5.32 -8.09 -12.39
N LYS A 118 -5.02 -6.84 -12.74
CA LYS A 118 -3.70 -6.38 -13.18
C LYS A 118 -3.31 -5.11 -12.43
N CYS A 119 -2.01 -4.84 -12.33
CA CYS A 119 -1.54 -3.57 -11.78
C CYS A 119 -2.23 -2.36 -12.43
N GLY A 120 -2.56 -1.34 -11.65
CA GLY A 120 -3.29 -0.16 -12.07
C GLY A 120 -2.71 0.60 -13.26
N HIS A 121 -1.40 0.55 -13.46
CA HIS A 121 -0.70 1.18 -14.58
C HIS A 121 -0.54 0.27 -15.83
N MET A 122 -1.00 -0.99 -15.78
CA MET A 122 -0.97 -1.91 -16.92
C MET A 122 -2.19 -1.72 -17.85
N ALA A 123 -2.03 -2.14 -19.11
CA ALA A 123 -3.09 -2.07 -20.13
C ALA A 123 -4.04 -3.28 -20.04
N GLY A 124 -5.24 -3.13 -20.64
CA GLY A 124 -6.21 -4.21 -20.79
C GLY A 124 -6.96 -4.58 -19.52
N LYS A 125 -7.12 -3.63 -18.58
CA LYS A 125 -7.99 -3.78 -17.41
C LYS A 125 -9.46 -3.84 -17.83
N ARG A 126 -10.26 -4.54 -17.03
CA ARG A 126 -11.72 -4.57 -17.13
C ARG A 126 -12.27 -4.38 -15.72
N VAL A 127 -13.40 -3.72 -15.60
CA VAL A 127 -14.09 -3.49 -14.33
C VAL A 127 -15.41 -4.25 -14.28
N VAL A 128 -15.83 -4.66 -13.09
CA VAL A 128 -17.11 -5.30 -12.85
C VAL A 128 -18.27 -4.28 -12.95
N PRO A 129 -19.53 -4.70 -13.08
CA PRO A 129 -20.68 -3.81 -12.93
C PRO A 129 -20.59 -3.00 -11.62
N ARG A 130 -21.16 -1.78 -11.64
CA ARG A 130 -21.12 -0.88 -10.47
C ARG A 130 -21.72 -1.52 -9.24
N GLU A 131 -22.86 -2.18 -9.41
CA GLU A 131 -23.64 -2.81 -8.36
C GLU A 131 -22.86 -3.93 -7.66
N ASP A 132 -22.07 -4.70 -8.41
CA ASP A 132 -21.22 -5.78 -7.87
C ASP A 132 -20.11 -5.21 -6.98
N TRP A 133 -19.46 -4.12 -7.43
CA TRP A 133 -18.42 -3.47 -6.63
C TRP A 133 -18.98 -2.78 -5.40
N LEU A 134 -20.08 -2.02 -5.56
CA LEU A 134 -20.76 -1.34 -4.45
C LEU A 134 -21.25 -2.34 -3.41
N GLY A 135 -21.77 -3.50 -3.85
CA GLY A 135 -22.16 -4.58 -2.94
C GLY A 135 -21.00 -5.13 -2.11
N LYS A 136 -19.80 -5.21 -2.70
CA LYS A 136 -18.57 -5.58 -1.96
C LYS A 136 -18.13 -4.50 -0.97
N LEU A 137 -18.19 -3.22 -1.37
CA LEU A 137 -17.87 -2.11 -0.48
C LEU A 137 -18.85 -2.04 0.70
N GLN A 138 -20.16 -2.19 0.45
CA GLN A 138 -21.17 -2.23 1.50
C GLN A 138 -20.91 -3.38 2.47
N ALA A 139 -20.61 -4.58 1.95
CA ALA A 139 -20.28 -5.72 2.78
C ALA A 139 -19.03 -5.47 3.65
N ALA A 140 -18.00 -4.81 3.11
CA ALA A 140 -16.82 -4.43 3.88
C ALA A 140 -17.16 -3.42 4.99
N LEU A 141 -18.00 -2.43 4.70
CA LEU A 141 -18.43 -1.41 5.68
C LEU A 141 -19.27 -2.00 6.81
N ASP A 142 -20.18 -2.92 6.48
CA ASP A 142 -21.09 -3.54 7.44
C ASP A 142 -20.38 -4.51 8.40
N HIS A 143 -19.28 -5.12 7.95
CA HIS A 143 -18.58 -6.18 8.70
C HIS A 143 -17.21 -5.76 9.26
N ARG A 144 -16.70 -4.57 8.90
CA ARG A 144 -15.48 -4.04 9.53
C ARG A 144 -15.74 -3.69 10.99
N TRP A 145 -14.75 -3.91 11.84
CA TRP A 145 -14.79 -3.35 13.20
C TRP A 145 -14.26 -1.91 13.21
N LYS A 146 -13.01 -1.68 12.75
CA LYS A 146 -12.36 -0.37 12.73
C LYS A 146 -11.55 -0.09 11.46
N LEU A 147 -11.52 -1.01 10.53
CA LEU A 147 -10.73 -0.92 9.31
C LEU A 147 -11.10 0.33 8.51
N PHE A 148 -10.10 1.07 8.04
CA PHE A 148 -10.27 2.17 7.11
C PHE A 148 -10.46 1.61 5.70
N VAL A 149 -11.57 1.87 5.06
CA VAL A 149 -11.92 1.31 3.75
C VAL A 149 -11.69 2.35 2.66
N VAL A 150 -10.78 2.05 1.74
CA VAL A 150 -10.51 2.83 0.54
C VAL A 150 -11.20 2.16 -0.65
N ALA A 151 -12.14 2.85 -1.26
CA ALA A 151 -12.78 2.41 -2.49
C ALA A 151 -11.94 2.84 -3.70
N ARG A 152 -11.33 1.86 -4.39
CA ARG A 152 -10.53 2.09 -5.58
C ARG A 152 -11.33 1.76 -6.84
N THR A 153 -11.31 2.66 -7.82
CA THR A 153 -11.84 2.37 -9.16
C THR A 153 -10.77 2.46 -10.22
N ASP A 154 -10.68 1.44 -11.04
CA ASP A 154 -9.83 1.37 -12.24
C ASP A 154 -10.61 1.72 -13.54
N ALA A 155 -11.83 2.23 -13.40
CA ALA A 155 -12.71 2.54 -14.51
C ALA A 155 -12.15 3.61 -15.45
N ARG A 156 -11.28 4.52 -14.97
CA ARG A 156 -10.66 5.53 -15.83
C ARG A 156 -9.97 4.91 -17.05
N ALA A 157 -9.19 3.86 -16.84
CA ALA A 157 -8.46 3.19 -17.90
C ALA A 157 -9.35 2.26 -18.77
N ALA A 158 -10.45 1.76 -18.21
CA ALA A 158 -11.35 0.81 -18.86
C ALA A 158 -12.52 1.47 -19.59
N LEU A 159 -13.10 2.53 -19.02
CA LEU A 159 -14.36 3.13 -19.45
C LEU A 159 -14.31 4.67 -19.54
N GLY A 160 -13.22 5.30 -19.14
CA GLY A 160 -13.04 6.75 -19.16
C GLY A 160 -13.24 7.44 -17.81
N LEU A 161 -12.87 8.72 -17.75
CA LEU A 161 -12.85 9.52 -16.52
C LEU A 161 -14.25 9.73 -15.92
N ASP A 162 -15.24 10.01 -16.76
CA ASP A 162 -16.64 10.27 -16.31
C ASP A 162 -17.21 9.06 -15.55
N GLU A 163 -16.96 7.85 -16.07
CA GLU A 163 -17.37 6.62 -15.38
C GLU A 163 -16.63 6.43 -14.06
N ALA A 164 -15.33 6.72 -14.03
CA ALA A 164 -14.56 6.63 -12.80
C ALA A 164 -15.06 7.61 -11.73
N ILE A 165 -15.34 8.86 -12.11
CA ILE A 165 -15.92 9.88 -11.22
C ILE A 165 -17.31 9.45 -10.73
N LEU A 166 -18.15 8.90 -11.61
CA LEU A 166 -19.46 8.42 -11.18
C LEU A 166 -19.36 7.30 -10.14
N ARG A 167 -18.49 6.30 -10.37
CA ARG A 167 -18.23 5.21 -9.40
C ARG A 167 -17.68 5.77 -8.08
N ALA A 168 -16.75 6.70 -8.15
CA ALA A 168 -16.17 7.38 -7.00
C ALA A 168 -17.24 8.07 -6.15
N ARG A 169 -18.16 8.81 -6.77
CA ARG A 169 -19.31 9.45 -6.09
C ARG A 169 -20.25 8.43 -5.44
N MET A 170 -20.54 7.33 -6.14
CA MET A 170 -21.39 6.27 -5.59
C MET A 170 -20.73 5.59 -4.38
N ALA A 171 -19.42 5.33 -4.43
CA ALA A 171 -18.67 4.77 -3.31
C ALA A 171 -18.62 5.75 -2.12
N ALA A 172 -18.38 7.04 -2.36
CA ALA A 172 -18.42 8.07 -1.32
C ALA A 172 -19.80 8.15 -0.66
N ALA A 173 -20.89 8.03 -1.41
CA ALA A 173 -22.25 8.02 -0.89
C ALA A 173 -22.58 6.81 0.01
N LEU A 174 -21.84 5.69 -0.13
CA LEU A 174 -21.93 4.54 0.79
C LEU A 174 -21.27 4.82 2.15
N GLY A 175 -20.41 5.85 2.26
CA GLY A 175 -19.68 6.18 3.48
C GLY A 175 -18.37 5.42 3.63
N VAL A 176 -17.68 5.11 2.54
CA VAL A 176 -16.26 4.68 2.59
C VAL A 176 -15.39 5.78 3.17
N ASP A 177 -14.27 5.41 3.79
CA ASP A 177 -13.41 6.41 4.44
C ASP A 177 -12.60 7.24 3.44
N ALA A 178 -12.26 6.68 2.28
CA ALA A 178 -11.56 7.38 1.21
C ALA A 178 -11.89 6.81 -0.16
N VAL A 179 -11.65 7.60 -1.19
CA VAL A 179 -11.87 7.21 -2.59
C VAL A 179 -10.57 7.36 -3.38
N PHE A 180 -10.33 6.40 -4.25
CA PHE A 180 -9.16 6.35 -5.11
C PHE A 180 -9.56 6.10 -6.58
N VAL A 181 -9.38 7.10 -7.41
CA VAL A 181 -9.44 6.97 -8.87
C VAL A 181 -8.05 6.64 -9.39
N GLU A 182 -7.86 5.42 -9.90
CA GLU A 182 -6.55 4.93 -10.33
C GLU A 182 -6.12 5.53 -11.67
N ALA A 183 -4.85 5.97 -11.71
CA ALA A 183 -4.12 6.40 -12.90
C ALA A 183 -4.78 7.55 -13.71
N PRO A 184 -5.15 8.69 -13.09
CA PRO A 184 -5.38 9.90 -13.85
C PRO A 184 -4.10 10.28 -14.62
N GLU A 185 -4.24 10.69 -15.88
CA GLU A 185 -3.08 10.88 -16.78
C GLU A 185 -2.64 12.34 -16.90
N SER A 186 -3.37 13.27 -16.27
CA SER A 186 -3.00 14.69 -16.25
C SER A 186 -3.44 15.38 -14.95
N ILE A 187 -2.91 16.58 -14.73
CA ILE A 187 -3.31 17.43 -13.58
C ILE A 187 -4.78 17.80 -13.70
N GLU A 188 -5.26 18.12 -14.90
CA GLU A 188 -6.65 18.47 -15.17
C GLU A 188 -7.62 17.33 -14.84
N GLU A 189 -7.22 16.07 -15.07
CA GLU A 189 -8.00 14.91 -14.65
C GLU A 189 -8.03 14.79 -13.11
N MET A 190 -6.91 15.06 -12.43
CA MET A 190 -6.85 15.07 -10.98
C MET A 190 -7.73 16.16 -10.38
N GLU A 191 -7.69 17.38 -10.95
CA GLU A 191 -8.56 18.50 -10.56
C GLU A 191 -10.04 18.14 -10.75
N ALA A 192 -10.41 17.57 -11.90
CA ALA A 192 -11.79 17.14 -12.17
C ALA A 192 -12.30 16.09 -11.16
N VAL A 193 -11.44 15.16 -10.73
CA VAL A 193 -11.78 14.20 -9.67
C VAL A 193 -12.01 14.91 -8.35
N ALA A 194 -11.13 15.82 -7.95
CA ALA A 194 -11.23 16.55 -6.68
C ALA A 194 -12.47 17.47 -6.64
N GLU A 195 -12.73 18.21 -7.71
CA GLU A 195 -13.93 19.05 -7.84
C GLU A 195 -15.23 18.23 -7.77
N ALA A 196 -15.20 16.99 -8.27
CA ALA A 196 -16.35 16.09 -8.26
C ALA A 196 -16.68 15.48 -6.90
N LEU A 197 -15.74 15.53 -5.93
CA LEU A 197 -15.79 14.83 -4.64
C LEU A 197 -15.45 15.77 -3.46
N PRO A 198 -16.14 16.90 -3.31
CA PRO A 198 -15.83 17.85 -2.24
C PRO A 198 -16.03 17.22 -0.85
N GLY A 199 -15.02 17.38 0.03
CA GLY A 199 -15.05 16.86 1.40
C GLY A 199 -14.85 15.35 1.53
N VAL A 200 -14.50 14.67 0.47
CA VAL A 200 -14.13 13.25 0.47
C VAL A 200 -12.61 13.13 0.56
N VAL A 201 -12.09 12.26 1.43
CA VAL A 201 -10.65 11.94 1.47
C VAL A 201 -10.25 11.30 0.15
N LEU A 202 -9.35 11.96 -0.58
CA LEU A 202 -8.87 11.50 -1.87
C LEU A 202 -7.50 10.87 -1.78
N VAL A 203 -7.34 9.74 -2.47
CA VAL A 203 -6.07 9.02 -2.57
C VAL A 203 -5.43 9.28 -3.93
N ALA A 204 -4.12 9.59 -3.94
CA ALA A 204 -3.30 9.63 -5.15
C ALA A 204 -2.18 8.60 -5.10
N ASN A 205 -1.96 7.92 -6.23
CA ASN A 205 -0.90 6.93 -6.42
C ASN A 205 0.26 7.56 -7.20
N MET A 206 1.46 7.57 -6.60
CA MET A 206 2.67 8.17 -7.16
C MET A 206 3.69 7.07 -7.47
N ILE A 207 3.71 6.63 -8.72
CA ILE A 207 4.64 5.61 -9.22
C ILE A 207 5.67 6.29 -10.13
N GLU A 208 6.95 6.08 -9.86
CA GLU A 208 8.05 6.56 -10.68
C GLU A 208 7.93 6.01 -12.11
N ALA A 209 7.96 6.90 -13.09
CA ALA A 209 7.72 6.57 -14.50
C ALA A 209 6.33 5.95 -14.79
N GLY A 210 5.36 6.13 -13.90
CA GLY A 210 3.97 5.74 -14.11
C GLY A 210 3.21 6.69 -15.04
N LYS A 211 1.88 6.54 -15.12
CA LYS A 211 1.01 7.38 -15.97
C LYS A 211 0.63 8.70 -15.31
N THR A 212 0.44 8.69 -13.99
CA THR A 212 0.06 9.88 -13.21
C THR A 212 1.26 10.80 -13.04
N PRO A 213 1.08 12.12 -13.21
CA PRO A 213 2.15 13.09 -12.96
C PRO A 213 2.71 12.97 -11.54
N LEU A 214 4.04 12.94 -11.40
CA LEU A 214 4.69 12.96 -10.09
C LEU A 214 4.66 14.38 -9.53
N LEU A 215 3.91 14.57 -8.45
CA LEU A 215 3.72 15.84 -7.78
C LEU A 215 4.36 15.82 -6.39
N THR A 216 4.82 16.99 -5.95
CA THR A 216 5.26 17.19 -4.56
C THR A 216 4.08 17.09 -3.58
N PRO A 217 4.31 16.87 -2.28
CA PRO A 217 3.22 16.87 -1.30
C PRO A 217 2.39 18.16 -1.31
N ALA A 218 3.04 19.32 -1.46
CA ALA A 218 2.36 20.63 -1.50
C ALA A 218 1.45 20.79 -2.74
N GLU A 219 1.91 20.36 -3.91
CA GLU A 219 1.10 20.38 -5.14
C GLU A 219 -0.13 19.49 -5.01
N ARG A 220 0.01 18.29 -4.44
CA ARG A 220 -1.10 17.35 -4.21
C ARG A 220 -2.12 17.88 -3.20
N HIS A 221 -1.64 18.47 -2.10
CA HIS A 221 -2.49 19.11 -1.12
C HIS A 221 -3.29 20.26 -1.76
N GLY A 222 -2.63 21.07 -2.59
CA GLY A 222 -3.29 22.14 -3.38
C GLY A 222 -4.37 21.65 -4.34
N LEU A 223 -4.27 20.39 -4.81
CA LEU A 223 -5.28 19.72 -5.64
C LEU A 223 -6.39 19.01 -4.81
N GLY A 224 -6.30 19.01 -3.46
CA GLY A 224 -7.28 18.38 -2.58
C GLY A 224 -7.09 16.87 -2.38
N TYR A 225 -5.85 16.37 -2.51
CA TYR A 225 -5.51 14.97 -2.20
C TYR A 225 -4.88 14.86 -0.81
N ASP A 226 -5.48 14.04 0.04
CA ASP A 226 -5.13 13.93 1.46
C ASP A 226 -4.21 12.75 1.75
N LEU A 227 -4.38 11.64 1.02
CA LEU A 227 -3.67 10.38 1.24
C LEU A 227 -2.86 10.01 -0.02
N ILE A 228 -1.56 9.85 0.15
CA ILE A 228 -0.66 9.59 -0.97
C ILE A 228 -0.02 8.22 -0.80
N VAL A 229 -0.05 7.42 -1.85
CA VAL A 229 0.65 6.13 -1.90
C VAL A 229 1.86 6.25 -2.83
N SER A 230 3.03 5.87 -2.34
CA SER A 230 4.25 5.68 -3.15
C SER A 230 4.63 4.19 -3.09
N PRO A 231 3.91 3.33 -3.83
CA PRO A 231 3.86 1.89 -3.54
C PRO A 231 5.09 1.11 -4.00
N LEU A 232 5.95 1.68 -4.86
CA LEU A 232 7.01 0.94 -5.54
C LEU A 232 8.41 1.52 -5.36
N SER A 233 8.55 2.74 -4.82
CA SER A 233 9.84 3.44 -4.67
C SER A 233 10.89 2.59 -3.96
N GLY A 234 10.52 1.99 -2.81
CA GLY A 234 11.40 1.09 -2.06
C GLY A 234 11.77 -0.17 -2.85
N LEU A 235 10.79 -0.80 -3.52
CA LEU A 235 11.03 -2.00 -4.33
C LEU A 235 11.97 -1.72 -5.51
N PHE A 236 11.75 -0.60 -6.23
CA PHE A 236 12.60 -0.23 -7.36
C PHE A 236 14.01 0.14 -6.92
N ALA A 237 14.16 0.83 -5.79
CA ALA A 237 15.45 1.11 -5.19
C ALA A 237 16.18 -0.19 -4.79
N MET A 238 15.50 -1.12 -4.13
CA MET A 238 16.03 -2.43 -3.77
C MET A 238 16.46 -3.22 -5.00
N ALA A 239 15.60 -3.35 -6.01
CA ALA A 239 15.92 -4.10 -7.23
C ALA A 239 17.16 -3.55 -7.93
N LYS A 240 17.28 -2.21 -8.02
CA LYS A 240 18.45 -1.55 -8.60
C LYS A 240 19.72 -1.81 -7.78
N SER A 241 19.67 -1.57 -6.46
CA SER A 241 20.86 -1.68 -5.60
C SER A 241 21.35 -3.12 -5.47
N VAL A 242 20.44 -4.06 -5.21
CA VAL A 242 20.77 -5.50 -5.12
C VAL A 242 21.30 -6.02 -6.46
N GLY A 243 20.65 -5.67 -7.58
CA GLY A 243 21.11 -6.05 -8.91
C GLY A 243 22.53 -5.55 -9.20
N THR A 244 22.83 -4.28 -8.85
CA THR A 244 24.17 -3.69 -9.00
C THR A 244 25.20 -4.43 -8.13
N ALA A 245 24.90 -4.69 -6.87
CA ALA A 245 25.80 -5.39 -5.95
C ALA A 245 26.09 -6.82 -6.44
N TYR A 246 25.09 -7.55 -6.92
CA TYR A 246 25.28 -8.89 -7.48
C TYR A 246 26.08 -8.89 -8.77
N GLN A 247 25.91 -7.89 -9.64
CA GLN A 247 26.74 -7.76 -10.85
C GLN A 247 28.23 -7.57 -10.49
N VAL A 248 28.52 -6.68 -9.51
CA VAL A 248 29.91 -6.47 -9.02
C VAL A 248 30.48 -7.76 -8.43
N LEU A 249 29.69 -8.50 -7.64
CA LEU A 249 30.12 -9.79 -7.09
C LEU A 249 30.40 -10.83 -8.19
N ALA A 250 29.57 -10.89 -9.24
CA ALA A 250 29.77 -11.79 -10.34
C ALA A 250 31.05 -11.47 -11.14
N ASP A 251 31.31 -10.16 -11.36
CA ASP A 251 32.43 -9.70 -12.17
C ASP A 251 33.77 -9.71 -11.42
N GLN A 252 33.78 -9.39 -10.11
CA GLN A 252 34.97 -9.12 -9.33
C GLN A 252 35.19 -10.09 -8.17
N GLY A 253 34.20 -10.93 -7.84
CA GLY A 253 34.26 -11.89 -6.73
C GLY A 253 34.23 -11.24 -5.34
N THR A 254 34.12 -9.92 -5.23
CA THR A 254 34.17 -9.17 -3.96
C THR A 254 33.61 -7.77 -4.11
N LEU A 255 33.00 -7.24 -3.03
CA LEU A 255 32.54 -5.84 -2.91
C LEU A 255 33.57 -4.90 -2.24
N ARG A 256 34.81 -5.35 -1.96
CA ARG A 256 35.78 -4.58 -1.15
C ARG A 256 36.08 -3.16 -1.65
N LYS A 257 35.86 -2.87 -2.94
CA LYS A 257 36.04 -1.55 -3.55
C LYS A 257 34.72 -0.80 -3.78
N HIS A 258 33.61 -1.38 -3.35
CA HIS A 258 32.24 -0.93 -3.57
C HIS A 258 31.40 -1.06 -2.29
N LEU A 259 32.00 -0.76 -1.14
CA LEU A 259 31.30 -0.84 0.16
C LEU A 259 30.19 0.21 0.30
N ASP A 260 30.20 1.24 -0.52
CA ASP A 260 29.16 2.25 -0.67
C ASP A 260 27.82 1.68 -1.22
N LEU A 261 27.86 0.49 -1.84
CA LEU A 261 26.66 -0.19 -2.34
C LEU A 261 25.89 -0.96 -1.26
N VAL A 262 26.46 -1.14 -0.07
CA VAL A 262 25.88 -1.97 0.98
C VAL A 262 25.92 -1.27 2.34
N SER A 263 24.98 -1.61 3.20
CA SER A 263 25.04 -1.20 4.60
C SER A 263 26.25 -1.81 5.30
N SER A 264 26.83 -1.09 6.25
CA SER A 264 27.80 -1.70 7.16
C SER A 264 27.10 -2.76 8.05
N PHE A 265 27.89 -3.68 8.60
CA PHE A 265 27.37 -4.68 9.54
C PHE A 265 26.70 -4.03 10.77
N ASP A 266 27.30 -2.97 11.29
CA ASP A 266 26.79 -2.24 12.46
C ASP A 266 25.51 -1.46 12.13
N ASP A 267 25.41 -0.84 10.95
CA ASP A 267 24.20 -0.16 10.51
C ASP A 267 23.04 -1.14 10.37
N PHE A 268 23.30 -2.29 9.75
CA PHE A 268 22.27 -3.32 9.60
C PHE A 268 21.82 -3.88 10.95
N ASN A 269 22.76 -4.12 11.88
CA ASN A 269 22.45 -4.58 13.22
C ASN A 269 21.56 -3.58 14.01
N ARG A 270 21.72 -2.27 13.77
CA ARG A 270 20.82 -1.26 14.34
C ARG A 270 19.41 -1.38 13.76
N VAL A 271 19.28 -1.60 12.44
CA VAL A 271 17.96 -1.78 11.79
C VAL A 271 17.20 -2.96 12.42
N VAL A 272 17.88 -4.07 12.75
CA VAL A 272 17.23 -5.26 13.33
C VAL A 272 17.20 -5.27 14.86
N ASP A 273 17.64 -4.16 15.52
CA ASP A 273 17.67 -3.99 16.98
C ASP A 273 18.45 -5.08 17.72
N LEU A 274 19.66 -5.41 17.22
CA LEU A 274 20.51 -6.44 17.82
C LEU A 274 20.80 -6.15 19.31
N GLU A 275 21.09 -4.90 19.66
CA GLU A 275 21.37 -4.48 21.05
C GLU A 275 20.14 -4.69 21.96
N GLY A 276 18.94 -4.46 21.46
CA GLY A 276 17.71 -4.78 22.19
C GLY A 276 17.58 -6.27 22.50
N HIS A 277 18.01 -7.12 21.56
CA HIS A 277 17.99 -8.57 21.73
C HIS A 277 19.05 -9.04 22.74
N TYR A 278 20.25 -8.46 22.74
CA TYR A 278 21.25 -8.74 23.78
C TYR A 278 20.75 -8.38 25.20
N ARG A 279 20.14 -7.17 25.34
CA ARG A 279 19.54 -6.78 26.63
C ARG A 279 18.42 -7.74 27.08
N LEU A 280 17.65 -8.31 26.15
CA LEU A 280 16.63 -9.31 26.47
C LEU A 280 17.28 -10.65 26.88
N GLU A 281 18.31 -11.07 26.16
CA GLU A 281 19.06 -12.30 26.48
C GLU A 281 19.64 -12.22 27.87
N ASP A 282 20.40 -11.15 28.19
CA ASP A 282 21.02 -10.93 29.51
C ASP A 282 19.99 -10.94 30.63
N ARG A 283 18.81 -10.38 30.39
CA ARG A 283 17.72 -10.33 31.39
C ARG A 283 17.20 -11.70 31.79
N TYR A 284 17.28 -12.68 30.91
CA TYR A 284 16.71 -14.02 31.11
C TYR A 284 17.75 -15.12 31.21
N GLN A 285 19.04 -14.79 31.19
CA GLN A 285 20.08 -15.73 31.48
C GLN A 285 20.01 -16.13 32.97
N PRO A 286 20.17 -17.43 33.33
CA PRO A 286 20.28 -17.83 34.72
C PRO A 286 21.53 -17.19 35.30
N PRO A 287 21.54 -16.81 36.60
CA PRO A 287 22.75 -16.36 37.28
C PRO A 287 23.79 -17.50 37.26
N GLU A 288 25.07 -17.16 36.95
CA GLU A 288 26.19 -18.10 36.97
C GLU A 288 26.40 -18.70 38.37
#